data_d5d5f3bc8a5c52e393eee3370703182e
#
_entry.id   d5d5f3bc8a5c52e393eee3370703182e
#
_cell.length_a   1.000
_cell.length_b   1.000
_cell.length_c   1.000
_cell.angle_alpha   90.00
_cell.angle_beta   90.00
_cell.angle_gamma   90.00
#
_symmetry.space_group_name_H-M   'P 1'
#
loop_
_entity.id
_entity.type
_entity.pdbx_description
1 polymer ?
#
loop_
_entity_poly.entity_id
_entity_poly.type
_entity_poly.pdbx_seq_one_letter_code
_entity_poly.pdbx_strand_id
1 'polypeptide(L)'
;MKFGQLISVVIIAVLVGVASNIGYTYLSIERPSADEVEFETFLDENWEDGLKKSPVFATLLGDNRYDDQVSGNSIEDFEADKQYDEYVLEVLDSIDLNNLSDENQLNYRLLKLDYEVSLEGRQFPSYYMSLNQRGGVQDYYDLGNRLNFSSKDDYENWFKRIQGYTENVRNSLKNNREGLALGYTQP
;
A
#
# COMPACT_ATOMS: atom_id res chain seq x y z
N MET A 1 -1.44 -36.35 58.71
CA MET A 1 -0.80 -35.16 58.07
C MET A 1 -1.25 -33.91 58.86
N LYS A 2 -0.29 -33.07 59.27
CA LYS A 2 -0.62 -31.82 59.94
C LYS A 2 -1.22 -30.85 58.92
N PHE A 3 -2.23 -30.06 59.30
CA PHE A 3 -2.97 -29.15 58.43
C PHE A 3 -2.08 -28.25 57.52
N GLY A 4 -0.91 -27.82 58.05
CA GLY A 4 0.05 -27.04 57.30
C GLY A 4 0.73 -27.82 56.14
N GLN A 5 0.88 -29.13 56.27
CA GLN A 5 1.45 -29.99 55.17
C GLN A 5 0.46 -30.17 54.01
N LEU A 6 -0.85 -30.18 54.34
CA LEU A 6 -1.89 -30.28 53.32
C LEU A 6 -1.95 -28.99 52.45
N ILE A 7 -1.85 -27.85 53.11
CA ILE A 7 -1.83 -26.54 52.45
C ILE A 7 -0.62 -26.39 51.54
N SER A 8 0.57 -26.81 52.01
CA SER A 8 1.79 -26.76 51.18
C SER A 8 1.69 -27.63 49.95
N VAL A 9 1.13 -28.84 50.01
CA VAL A 9 0.94 -29.74 48.89
C VAL A 9 -0.03 -29.16 47.88
N VAL A 10 -1.13 -28.53 48.31
CA VAL A 10 -2.11 -27.88 47.42
C VAL A 10 -1.49 -26.67 46.70
N ILE A 11 -0.72 -25.85 47.42
CA ILE A 11 -0.05 -24.67 46.79
C ILE A 11 0.97 -25.13 45.72
N ILE A 12 1.77 -26.18 46.00
CA ILE A 12 2.71 -26.71 45.05
C ILE A 12 2.00 -27.28 43.82
N ALA A 13 0.90 -28.01 44.02
CA ALA A 13 0.13 -28.56 42.90
C ALA A 13 -0.46 -27.46 42.01
N VAL A 14 -0.98 -26.37 42.58
CA VAL A 14 -1.49 -25.20 41.85
C VAL A 14 -0.36 -24.50 41.08
N LEU A 15 0.80 -24.30 41.70
CA LEU A 15 1.97 -23.67 41.02
C LEU A 15 2.50 -24.52 39.85
N VAL A 16 2.56 -25.83 40.03
CA VAL A 16 2.95 -26.76 38.97
C VAL A 16 1.91 -26.75 37.82
N GLY A 17 0.60 -26.70 38.15
CA GLY A 17 -0.47 -26.63 37.16
C GLY A 17 -0.41 -25.32 36.34
N VAL A 18 -0.17 -24.19 37.01
CA VAL A 18 -0.03 -22.88 36.33
C VAL A 18 1.24 -22.84 35.48
N ALA A 19 2.37 -23.31 36.01
CA ALA A 19 3.62 -23.36 35.25
C ALA A 19 3.52 -24.29 34.02
N SER A 20 2.84 -25.45 34.15
CA SER A 20 2.60 -26.37 33.04
C SER A 20 1.67 -25.74 31.99
N ASN A 21 0.64 -25.01 32.40
CA ASN A 21 -0.29 -24.36 31.49
C ASN A 21 0.40 -23.20 30.73
N ILE A 22 1.20 -22.38 31.44
CA ILE A 22 2.02 -21.33 30.82
C ILE A 22 3.04 -21.95 29.86
N GLY A 23 3.73 -23.02 30.27
CA GLY A 23 4.70 -23.73 29.41
C GLY A 23 4.02 -24.33 28.16
N TYR A 24 2.83 -24.92 28.30
CA TYR A 24 2.07 -25.46 27.18
C TYR A 24 1.63 -24.34 26.23
N THR A 25 1.14 -23.22 26.75
CA THR A 25 0.78 -22.05 25.93
C THR A 25 1.98 -21.48 25.19
N TYR A 26 3.15 -21.40 25.84
CA TYR A 26 4.40 -20.93 25.20
C TYR A 26 4.91 -21.89 24.11
N LEU A 27 4.77 -23.20 24.32
CA LEU A 27 5.20 -24.23 23.36
C LEU A 27 4.23 -24.42 22.21
N SER A 28 2.97 -23.97 22.35
CA SER A 28 1.94 -24.02 21.31
C SER A 28 1.87 -22.75 20.45
N ILE A 29 2.70 -21.73 20.71
CA ILE A 29 2.86 -20.60 19.80
C ILE A 29 3.70 -21.09 18.64
N GLU A 30 3.06 -21.47 17.55
CA GLU A 30 3.76 -21.72 16.29
C GLU A 30 4.49 -20.44 15.88
N ARG A 31 5.80 -20.54 15.69
CA ARG A 31 6.56 -19.40 15.17
C ARG A 31 6.19 -19.24 13.70
N PRO A 32 5.98 -18.00 13.24
CA PRO A 32 5.74 -17.77 11.81
C PRO A 32 6.90 -18.34 11.00
N SER A 33 6.60 -18.82 9.80
CA SER A 33 7.62 -19.27 8.85
C SER A 33 8.52 -18.10 8.42
N ALA A 34 9.63 -18.36 7.78
CA ALA A 34 10.47 -17.30 7.21
C ALA A 34 9.68 -16.55 6.10
N ASP A 35 8.94 -17.28 5.27
CA ASP A 35 8.13 -16.71 4.20
C ASP A 35 6.98 -15.84 4.76
N GLU A 36 6.38 -16.22 5.90
CA GLU A 36 5.35 -15.42 6.57
C GLU A 36 5.92 -14.07 7.00
N VAL A 37 7.08 -14.06 7.65
CA VAL A 37 7.74 -12.82 8.12
C VAL A 37 8.18 -11.96 6.95
N GLU A 38 8.72 -12.57 5.90
CA GLU A 38 9.13 -11.87 4.68
C GLU A 38 7.94 -11.24 3.98
N PHE A 39 6.83 -11.97 3.84
CA PHE A 39 5.62 -11.48 3.22
C PHE A 39 4.98 -10.33 4.01
N GLU A 40 4.86 -10.44 5.34
CA GLU A 40 4.35 -9.36 6.18
C GLU A 40 5.21 -8.09 6.06
N THR A 41 6.53 -8.24 6.09
CA THR A 41 7.46 -7.13 5.89
C THR A 41 7.24 -6.48 4.51
N PHE A 42 7.09 -7.30 3.48
CA PHE A 42 6.83 -6.83 2.12
C PHE A 42 5.48 -6.11 2.00
N LEU A 43 4.42 -6.59 2.68
CA LEU A 43 3.13 -5.90 2.69
C LEU A 43 3.24 -4.49 3.29
N ASP A 44 3.98 -4.35 4.39
CA ASP A 44 4.21 -3.05 5.03
C ASP A 44 5.01 -2.10 4.11
N GLU A 45 6.07 -2.60 3.46
CA GLU A 45 6.87 -1.83 2.51
C GLU A 45 6.04 -1.43 1.28
N ASN A 46 5.27 -2.36 0.72
CA ASN A 46 4.39 -2.10 -0.42
C ASN A 46 3.31 -1.06 -0.08
N TRP A 47 2.76 -1.10 1.14
CA TRP A 47 1.82 -0.10 1.61
C TRP A 47 2.45 1.29 1.70
N GLU A 48 3.64 1.40 2.30
CA GLU A 48 4.37 2.67 2.41
C GLU A 48 4.75 3.24 1.05
N ASP A 49 5.20 2.40 0.12
CA ASP A 49 5.47 2.80 -1.26
C ASP A 49 4.20 3.24 -1.98
N GLY A 50 3.08 2.57 -1.74
CA GLY A 50 1.76 2.95 -2.27
C GLY A 50 1.33 4.34 -1.80
N LEU A 51 1.52 4.66 -0.51
CA LEU A 51 1.23 5.99 0.04
C LEU A 51 2.11 7.06 -0.60
N LYS A 52 3.40 6.79 -0.77
CA LYS A 52 4.35 7.71 -1.41
C LYS A 52 4.03 7.94 -2.88
N LYS A 53 3.63 6.91 -3.61
CA LYS A 53 3.23 6.99 -5.02
C LYS A 53 1.87 7.65 -5.22
N SER A 54 1.01 7.61 -4.20
CA SER A 54 -0.33 8.18 -4.21
C SER A 54 -0.53 9.23 -3.11
N PRO A 55 0.16 10.39 -3.18
CA PRO A 55 0.15 11.43 -2.13
C PRO A 55 -1.25 11.94 -1.79
N VAL A 56 -2.13 12.05 -2.78
CA VAL A 56 -3.53 12.48 -2.57
C VAL A 56 -4.30 11.44 -1.78
N PHE A 57 -4.10 10.15 -2.06
CA PHE A 57 -4.70 9.07 -1.31
C PHE A 57 -4.21 9.05 0.14
N ALA A 58 -2.89 9.23 0.37
CA ALA A 58 -2.32 9.35 1.70
C ALA A 58 -2.98 10.50 2.50
N THR A 59 -3.12 11.69 1.90
CA THR A 59 -3.83 12.84 2.51
C THR A 59 -5.27 12.48 2.88
N LEU A 60 -6.00 11.79 2.02
CA LEU A 60 -7.40 11.40 2.27
C LEU A 60 -7.53 10.36 3.39
N LEU A 61 -6.50 9.58 3.65
CA LEU A 61 -6.40 8.68 4.81
C LEU A 61 -5.96 9.40 6.10
N GLY A 62 -5.58 10.68 6.02
CA GLY A 62 -5.07 11.45 7.15
C GLY A 62 -3.56 11.34 7.36
N ASP A 63 -2.83 10.79 6.38
CA ASP A 63 -1.38 10.78 6.38
C ASP A 63 -0.82 12.03 5.68
N ASN A 64 -0.36 12.97 6.49
CA ASN A 64 0.06 14.30 6.02
C ASN A 64 1.51 14.36 5.52
N ARG A 65 2.23 13.22 5.49
CA ARG A 65 3.66 13.18 5.09
C ARG A 65 3.90 13.65 3.65
N TYR A 66 2.89 13.56 2.81
CA TYR A 66 2.97 13.84 1.37
C TYR A 66 2.02 14.95 0.91
N ASP A 67 1.57 15.81 1.83
CA ASP A 67 0.57 16.87 1.54
C ASP A 67 1.05 17.91 0.54
N ASP A 68 2.34 18.02 0.32
CA ASP A 68 2.97 18.92 -0.65
C ASP A 68 3.19 18.28 -2.03
N GLN A 69 2.79 17.02 -2.24
CA GLN A 69 3.09 16.23 -3.43
C GLN A 69 1.83 15.80 -4.19
N VAL A 70 2.01 15.45 -5.45
CA VAL A 70 1.05 14.78 -6.32
C VAL A 70 1.74 13.62 -7.03
N SER A 71 0.98 12.61 -7.45
CA SER A 71 1.50 11.55 -8.32
C SER A 71 1.94 12.16 -9.66
N GLY A 72 3.08 11.71 -10.18
CA GLY A 72 3.52 12.06 -11.53
C GLY A 72 2.61 11.47 -12.61
N ASN A 73 2.66 12.04 -13.80
CA ASN A 73 1.90 11.57 -14.97
C ASN A 73 2.67 11.75 -16.30
N SER A 74 3.98 11.84 -16.24
CA SER A 74 4.83 11.75 -17.41
C SER A 74 4.89 10.30 -17.95
N ILE A 75 5.36 10.11 -19.16
CA ILE A 75 5.58 8.75 -19.70
C ILE A 75 6.61 8.01 -18.85
N GLU A 76 7.62 8.71 -18.38
CA GLU A 76 8.65 8.19 -17.47
C GLU A 76 8.07 7.68 -16.15
N ASP A 77 7.06 8.37 -15.59
CA ASP A 77 6.36 7.93 -14.38
C ASP A 77 5.58 6.63 -14.66
N PHE A 78 4.88 6.54 -15.79
CA PHE A 78 4.16 5.32 -16.16
C PHE A 78 5.08 4.11 -16.38
N GLU A 79 6.26 4.32 -16.97
CA GLU A 79 7.27 3.27 -17.13
C GLU A 79 7.87 2.85 -15.77
N ALA A 80 8.12 3.80 -14.87
CA ALA A 80 8.58 3.51 -13.52
C ALA A 80 7.54 2.71 -12.72
N ASP A 81 6.27 3.05 -12.86
CA ASP A 81 5.18 2.29 -12.24
C ASP A 81 5.07 0.88 -12.81
N LYS A 82 5.26 0.69 -14.12
CA LYS A 82 5.28 -0.63 -14.74
C LYS A 82 6.42 -1.48 -14.18
N GLN A 83 7.62 -0.92 -14.08
CA GLN A 83 8.77 -1.62 -13.50
C GLN A 83 8.52 -2.01 -12.04
N TYR A 84 7.80 -1.17 -11.30
CA TYR A 84 7.42 -1.49 -9.94
C TYR A 84 6.39 -2.63 -9.87
N ASP A 85 5.39 -2.64 -10.75
CA ASP A 85 4.43 -3.74 -10.83
C ASP A 85 5.14 -5.08 -11.14
N GLU A 86 6.10 -5.07 -12.07
CA GLU A 86 6.94 -6.22 -12.40
C GLU A 86 7.77 -6.68 -11.19
N TYR A 87 8.39 -5.75 -10.47
CA TYR A 87 9.16 -6.04 -9.25
C TYR A 87 8.29 -6.69 -8.17
N VAL A 88 7.08 -6.17 -7.92
CA VAL A 88 6.16 -6.75 -6.93
C VAL A 88 5.81 -8.19 -7.28
N LEU A 89 5.53 -8.49 -8.53
CA LEU A 89 5.25 -9.84 -8.98
C LEU A 89 6.47 -10.78 -8.83
N GLU A 90 7.69 -10.30 -9.09
CA GLU A 90 8.92 -11.06 -8.86
C GLU A 90 9.10 -11.40 -7.37
N VAL A 91 8.85 -10.45 -6.46
CA VAL A 91 8.92 -10.70 -5.02
C VAL A 91 7.87 -11.73 -4.61
N LEU A 92 6.63 -11.58 -5.06
CA LEU A 92 5.57 -12.54 -4.77
C LEU A 92 5.90 -13.95 -5.28
N ASP A 93 6.48 -14.08 -6.46
CA ASP A 93 6.86 -15.37 -7.02
C ASP A 93 8.01 -16.06 -6.26
N SER A 94 8.77 -15.34 -5.43
CA SER A 94 9.80 -15.90 -4.56
C SER A 94 9.27 -16.51 -3.26
N ILE A 95 8.02 -16.21 -2.88
CA ILE A 95 7.40 -16.62 -1.62
C ILE A 95 6.62 -17.93 -1.83
N ASP A 96 6.85 -18.93 -0.98
CA ASP A 96 6.05 -20.17 -1.00
C ASP A 96 4.71 -19.94 -0.29
N LEU A 97 3.65 -19.85 -1.06
CA LEU A 97 2.27 -19.65 -0.60
C LEU A 97 1.86 -20.68 0.49
N ASN A 98 2.39 -21.91 0.44
CA ASN A 98 2.00 -22.95 1.41
C ASN A 98 2.61 -22.72 2.80
N ASN A 99 3.60 -21.85 2.91
CA ASN A 99 4.24 -21.47 4.17
C ASN A 99 3.58 -20.26 4.82
N LEU A 100 2.56 -19.68 4.17
CA LEU A 100 1.78 -18.55 4.69
C LEU A 100 0.55 -19.02 5.48
N SER A 101 0.14 -18.23 6.46
CA SER A 101 -1.15 -18.39 7.14
C SER A 101 -2.33 -18.25 6.16
N ASP A 102 -3.50 -18.77 6.51
CA ASP A 102 -4.70 -18.67 5.67
C ASP A 102 -5.05 -17.21 5.32
N GLU A 103 -4.84 -16.28 6.26
CA GLU A 103 -5.04 -14.85 6.07
C GLU A 103 -4.04 -14.30 5.04
N ASN A 104 -2.75 -14.60 5.19
CA ASN A 104 -1.72 -14.13 4.28
C ASN A 104 -1.73 -14.83 2.93
N GLN A 105 -2.22 -16.06 2.83
CA GLN A 105 -2.54 -16.67 1.54
C GLN A 105 -3.60 -15.88 0.76
N LEU A 106 -4.62 -15.36 1.45
CA LEU A 106 -5.64 -14.52 0.82
C LEU A 106 -5.04 -13.16 0.41
N ASN A 107 -4.29 -12.51 1.30
CA ASN A 107 -3.61 -11.25 1.02
C ASN A 107 -2.66 -11.38 -0.19
N TYR A 108 -1.86 -12.45 -0.24
CA TYR A 108 -0.98 -12.76 -1.37
C TYR A 108 -1.74 -12.85 -2.68
N ARG A 109 -2.85 -13.61 -2.72
CA ARG A 109 -3.64 -13.80 -3.95
C ARG A 109 -4.30 -12.50 -4.41
N LEU A 110 -4.79 -11.69 -3.48
CA LEU A 110 -5.38 -10.39 -3.80
C LEU A 110 -4.33 -9.42 -4.33
N LEU A 111 -3.18 -9.34 -3.66
CA LEU A 111 -2.08 -8.48 -4.09
C LEU A 111 -1.56 -8.90 -5.47
N LYS A 112 -1.33 -10.19 -5.68
CA LYS A 112 -0.87 -10.73 -6.97
C LYS A 112 -1.85 -10.39 -8.08
N LEU A 113 -3.14 -10.62 -7.85
CA LEU A 113 -4.19 -10.30 -8.83
C LEU A 113 -4.21 -8.81 -9.17
N ASP A 114 -4.06 -7.93 -8.17
CA ASP A 114 -4.07 -6.48 -8.37
C ASP A 114 -2.93 -6.04 -9.29
N TYR A 115 -1.71 -6.52 -9.04
CA TYR A 115 -0.54 -6.21 -9.86
C TYR A 115 -0.57 -6.89 -11.25
N GLU A 116 -1.09 -8.11 -11.36
CA GLU A 116 -1.31 -8.77 -12.66
C GLU A 116 -2.29 -7.96 -13.52
N VAL A 117 -3.42 -7.52 -12.96
CA VAL A 117 -4.41 -6.68 -13.66
C VAL A 117 -3.84 -5.30 -13.99
N SER A 118 -3.07 -4.70 -13.07
CA SER A 118 -2.37 -3.44 -13.34
C SER A 118 -1.44 -3.58 -14.53
N LEU A 119 -0.59 -4.60 -14.53
CA LEU A 119 0.39 -4.85 -15.60
C LEU A 119 -0.30 -5.17 -16.94
N GLU A 120 -1.39 -5.94 -16.93
CA GLU A 120 -2.22 -6.15 -18.12
C GLU A 120 -2.79 -4.83 -18.65
N GLY A 121 -3.28 -3.96 -17.76
CA GLY A 121 -3.79 -2.64 -18.11
C GLY A 121 -2.75 -1.73 -18.78
N ARG A 122 -1.48 -1.89 -18.42
CA ARG A 122 -0.37 -1.09 -18.99
C ARG A 122 -0.03 -1.41 -20.44
N GLN A 123 -0.59 -2.48 -21.01
CA GLN A 123 -0.53 -2.73 -22.46
C GLN A 123 -1.28 -1.67 -23.27
N PHE A 124 -2.20 -0.95 -22.62
CA PHE A 124 -2.97 0.11 -23.25
C PHE A 124 -2.40 1.48 -22.85
N PRO A 125 -1.87 2.28 -23.77
CA PRO A 125 -1.24 3.55 -23.48
C PRO A 125 -2.30 4.64 -23.16
N SER A 126 -3.04 4.45 -22.08
CA SER A 126 -4.12 5.34 -21.62
C SER A 126 -3.63 6.75 -21.30
N TYR A 127 -2.34 6.92 -21.03
CA TYR A 127 -1.70 8.22 -20.81
C TYR A 127 -1.74 9.13 -22.03
N TYR A 128 -1.91 8.58 -23.24
CA TYR A 128 -2.14 9.36 -24.45
C TYR A 128 -3.56 9.94 -24.54
N MET A 129 -4.49 9.50 -23.69
CA MET A 129 -5.89 9.93 -23.64
C MET A 129 -6.30 10.31 -22.22
N SER A 130 -5.46 11.07 -21.52
CA SER A 130 -5.57 11.38 -20.10
C SER A 130 -6.75 12.27 -19.72
N LEU A 131 -7.38 12.93 -20.69
CA LEU A 131 -8.57 13.76 -20.51
C LEU A 131 -9.81 13.03 -21.03
N ASN A 132 -10.75 12.77 -20.14
CA ASN A 132 -12.03 12.16 -20.49
C ASN A 132 -13.16 12.66 -19.58
N GLN A 133 -14.40 12.24 -19.88
CA GLN A 133 -15.59 12.67 -19.12
C GLN A 133 -15.64 12.16 -17.67
N ARG A 134 -14.80 11.19 -17.29
CA ARG A 134 -14.78 10.55 -15.95
C ARG A 134 -13.69 11.07 -15.05
N GLY A 135 -12.71 11.78 -15.61
CA GLY A 135 -11.59 12.28 -14.85
C GLY A 135 -10.49 12.88 -15.71
N GLY A 136 -9.58 13.53 -15.04
CA GLY A 136 -8.42 14.18 -15.63
C GLY A 136 -8.02 15.41 -14.83
N VAL A 137 -7.21 16.26 -15.44
CA VAL A 137 -6.71 17.49 -14.80
C VAL A 137 -7.80 18.46 -14.34
N GLN A 138 -8.99 18.36 -14.89
CA GLN A 138 -10.15 19.17 -14.50
C GLN A 138 -10.64 18.88 -13.07
N ASP A 139 -10.28 17.73 -12.48
CA ASP A 139 -10.74 17.34 -11.15
C ASP A 139 -9.77 17.75 -10.03
N TYR A 140 -8.62 18.33 -10.38
CA TYR A 140 -7.60 18.69 -9.38
C TYR A 140 -8.08 19.72 -8.35
N TYR A 141 -9.07 20.55 -8.68
CA TYR A 141 -9.64 21.52 -7.74
C TYR A 141 -10.47 20.87 -6.61
N ASP A 142 -11.03 19.69 -6.84
CA ASP A 142 -11.90 19.01 -5.87
C ASP A 142 -11.21 18.68 -4.58
N LEU A 143 -9.92 18.36 -4.62
CA LEU A 143 -9.14 18.08 -3.43
C LEU A 143 -9.11 19.28 -2.48
N GLY A 144 -8.91 20.50 -3.01
CA GLY A 144 -8.88 21.72 -2.22
C GLY A 144 -10.14 21.94 -1.38
N ASN A 145 -11.30 21.48 -1.88
CA ASN A 145 -12.57 21.57 -1.16
C ASN A 145 -12.71 20.55 -0.01
N ARG A 146 -11.86 19.54 0.03
CA ARG A 146 -11.89 18.46 1.04
C ARG A 146 -10.84 18.65 2.12
N LEU A 147 -9.85 19.53 1.89
CA LEU A 147 -8.76 19.77 2.83
C LEU A 147 -9.20 20.73 3.93
N ASN A 148 -8.66 20.50 5.13
CA ASN A 148 -8.82 21.42 6.25
C ASN A 148 -7.55 22.27 6.37
N PHE A 149 -7.67 23.56 6.11
CA PHE A 149 -6.57 24.53 6.22
C PHE A 149 -6.60 25.18 7.60
N SER A 150 -5.88 24.60 8.56
CA SER A 150 -5.82 25.03 9.95
C SER A 150 -4.50 25.70 10.34
N SER A 151 -3.46 25.53 9.56
CA SER A 151 -2.12 26.05 9.80
C SER A 151 -1.54 26.73 8.55
N LYS A 152 -0.47 27.50 8.73
CA LYS A 152 0.29 28.10 7.62
C LYS A 152 0.90 27.02 6.73
N ASP A 153 1.37 25.92 7.32
CA ASP A 153 2.00 24.82 6.60
C ASP A 153 1.01 24.13 5.66
N ASP A 154 -0.28 24.02 6.04
CA ASP A 154 -1.31 23.45 5.18
C ASP A 154 -1.46 24.25 3.86
N TYR A 155 -1.41 25.60 3.96
CA TYR A 155 -1.42 26.46 2.78
C TYR A 155 -0.14 26.35 1.95
N GLU A 156 1.04 26.29 2.61
CA GLU A 156 2.31 26.13 1.91
C GLU A 156 2.39 24.80 1.16
N ASN A 157 1.94 23.71 1.78
CA ASN A 157 1.85 22.38 1.15
C ASN A 157 0.86 22.40 -0.03
N TRP A 158 -0.30 23.04 0.15
CA TRP A 158 -1.27 23.19 -0.94
C TRP A 158 -0.71 23.98 -2.13
N PHE A 159 0.04 25.04 -1.90
CA PHE A 159 0.71 25.78 -2.98
C PHE A 159 1.71 24.93 -3.75
N LYS A 160 2.52 24.11 -3.07
CA LYS A 160 3.42 23.15 -3.74
C LYS A 160 2.64 22.12 -4.55
N ARG A 161 1.55 21.61 -4.00
CA ARG A 161 0.67 20.65 -4.68
C ARG A 161 0.06 21.25 -5.95
N ILE A 162 -0.38 22.51 -5.93
CA ILE A 162 -0.84 23.26 -7.13
C ILE A 162 0.27 23.34 -8.18
N GLN A 163 1.52 23.55 -7.77
CA GLN A 163 2.64 23.55 -8.71
C GLN A 163 2.83 22.18 -9.36
N GLY A 164 2.73 21.09 -8.59
CA GLY A 164 2.73 19.73 -9.10
C GLY A 164 1.58 19.46 -10.08
N TYR A 165 0.36 19.92 -9.76
CA TYR A 165 -0.77 19.83 -10.69
C TYR A 165 -0.54 20.61 -11.98
N THR A 166 0.14 21.76 -11.91
CA THR A 166 0.50 22.53 -13.09
C THR A 166 1.45 21.73 -14.00
N GLU A 167 2.40 21.01 -13.43
CA GLU A 167 3.29 20.14 -14.19
C GLU A 167 2.53 18.95 -14.80
N ASN A 168 1.62 18.35 -14.04
CA ASN A 168 0.77 17.28 -14.54
C ASN A 168 -0.11 17.74 -15.74
N VAL A 169 -0.59 18.99 -15.73
CA VAL A 169 -1.30 19.56 -16.89
C VAL A 169 -0.38 19.65 -18.11
N ARG A 170 0.87 20.08 -17.94
CA ARG A 170 1.86 20.14 -19.03
C ARG A 170 2.18 18.76 -19.59
N ASN A 171 2.38 17.78 -18.72
CA ASN A 171 2.62 16.41 -19.12
C ASN A 171 1.43 15.82 -19.87
N SER A 172 0.19 16.03 -19.37
CA SER A 172 -1.03 15.60 -20.05
C SER A 172 -1.15 16.21 -21.44
N LEU A 173 -0.85 17.51 -21.61
CA LEU A 173 -0.83 18.16 -22.91
C LEU A 173 0.21 17.58 -23.87
N LYS A 174 1.41 17.29 -23.35
CA LYS A 174 2.47 16.63 -24.14
C LYS A 174 2.03 15.25 -24.58
N ASN A 175 1.58 14.42 -23.63
CA ASN A 175 1.16 13.04 -23.88
C ASN A 175 -0.01 12.98 -24.88
N ASN A 176 -1.03 13.83 -24.71
CA ASN A 176 -2.20 13.87 -25.61
C ASN A 176 -1.82 14.33 -27.02
N ARG A 177 -0.87 15.27 -27.18
CA ARG A 177 -0.36 15.67 -28.50
C ARG A 177 0.40 14.55 -29.19
N GLU A 178 1.22 13.82 -28.45
CA GLU A 178 1.92 12.65 -28.96
C GLU A 178 0.93 11.54 -29.32
N GLY A 179 -0.04 11.26 -28.45
CA GLY A 179 -1.11 10.30 -28.72
C GLY A 179 -1.89 10.64 -29.97
N LEU A 180 -2.25 11.92 -30.18
CA LEU A 180 -2.92 12.38 -31.39
C LEU A 180 -2.06 12.11 -32.65
N ALA A 181 -0.76 12.36 -32.58
CA ALA A 181 0.16 12.10 -33.68
C ALA A 181 0.28 10.60 -34.01
N LEU A 182 0.09 9.74 -33.01
CA LEU A 182 0.08 8.27 -33.14
C LEU A 182 -1.29 7.68 -33.47
N GLY A 183 -2.33 8.51 -33.58
CA GLY A 183 -3.69 8.08 -33.91
C GLY A 183 -4.57 7.67 -32.71
N TYR A 184 -4.12 7.91 -31.49
CA TYR A 184 -4.92 7.71 -30.29
C TYR A 184 -5.89 8.87 -30.14
N THR A 185 -7.18 8.61 -30.41
CA THR A 185 -8.26 9.60 -30.28
C THR A 185 -9.42 9.00 -29.52
N GLN A 186 -10.09 9.82 -28.74
CA GLN A 186 -11.38 9.42 -28.15
C GLN A 186 -12.47 9.57 -29.18
N PRO A 187 -13.50 8.71 -29.14
CA PRO A 187 -14.66 8.80 -30.02
C PRO A 187 -15.50 10.06 -29.77
#